data_7696d10a8075c26b703f2c16f459a082
#
_entry.id   7696d10a8075c26b703f2c16f459a082
#
_cell.length_a   1.000
_cell.length_b   1.000
_cell.length_c   1.000
_cell.angle_alpha   90.00
_cell.angle_beta   90.00
_cell.angle_gamma   90.00
#
_symmetry.space_group_name_H-M   'P 1'
#
loop_
_entity.id
_entity.type
_entity.pdbx_description
1 polymer ?
#
loop_
_entity_poly.entity_id
_entity_poly.type
_entity_poly.pdbx_seq_one_letter_code
_entity_poly.pdbx_strand_id
1 'polypeptide(L)'
;MKKNQTIVLAIIVIIVLGGLVVWSLVQKPEVPFEEEEEEEELAEVFSMSGVVSSVDVASSFLMVKPANQEGEVKVLVSETTRLLKLEFPFDPKNPPSEATFTPIETDVELSDFQQGDNVFIKVMENIAGKSEFGNVDFIHILP
;
A
#
# COMPACT_ATOMS: atom_id res chain seq x y z
N MET A 1 -23.03 58.38 53.57
CA MET A 1 -21.84 57.57 53.28
C MET A 1 -22.11 56.06 53.15
N LYS A 2 -23.05 55.46 53.88
CA LYS A 2 -23.33 54.02 53.83
C LYS A 2 -23.88 53.52 52.49
N LYS A 3 -24.67 54.31 51.78
CA LYS A 3 -25.32 53.89 50.53
C LYS A 3 -24.34 53.67 49.35
N ASN A 4 -23.29 54.47 49.28
CA ASN A 4 -22.29 54.33 48.24
C ASN A 4 -21.32 53.16 48.46
N GLN A 5 -21.07 52.77 49.69
CA GLN A 5 -20.24 51.59 50.00
C GLN A 5 -20.96 50.28 49.62
N THR A 6 -22.27 50.22 49.79
CA THR A 6 -23.07 49.05 49.40
C THR A 6 -23.11 48.85 47.86
N ILE A 7 -23.15 49.94 47.10
CA ILE A 7 -23.12 49.89 45.64
C ILE A 7 -21.73 49.43 45.13
N VAL A 8 -20.67 49.96 45.72
CA VAL A 8 -19.30 49.57 45.34
C VAL A 8 -19.07 48.09 45.64
N LEU A 9 -19.53 47.61 46.80
CA LEU A 9 -19.36 46.23 47.18
C LEU A 9 -20.16 45.27 46.22
N ALA A 10 -21.34 45.66 45.80
CA ALA A 10 -22.17 44.89 44.87
C ALA A 10 -21.49 44.80 43.46
N ILE A 11 -20.87 45.89 42.99
CA ILE A 11 -20.14 45.91 41.71
C ILE A 11 -18.94 44.96 41.77
N ILE A 12 -18.16 44.97 42.86
CA ILE A 12 -17.01 44.07 43.04
C ILE A 12 -17.41 42.60 43.04
N VAL A 13 -18.53 42.28 43.68
CA VAL A 13 -19.05 40.89 43.69
C VAL A 13 -19.47 40.43 42.30
N ILE A 14 -20.08 41.28 41.51
CA ILE A 14 -20.49 40.95 40.12
C ILE A 14 -19.24 40.70 39.25
N ILE A 15 -18.19 41.54 39.38
CA ILE A 15 -16.95 41.37 38.61
C ILE A 15 -16.22 40.09 38.98
N VAL A 16 -16.17 39.73 40.26
CA VAL A 16 -15.51 38.52 40.73
C VAL A 16 -16.29 37.27 40.29
N LEU A 17 -17.63 37.27 40.39
CA LEU A 17 -18.45 36.17 39.94
C LEU A 17 -18.44 36.03 38.42
N GLY A 18 -18.50 37.14 37.67
CA GLY A 18 -18.40 37.13 36.22
C GLY A 18 -17.03 36.64 35.72
N GLY A 19 -15.95 37.07 36.37
CA GLY A 19 -14.59 36.60 36.03
C GLY A 19 -14.39 35.14 36.27
N LEU A 20 -14.93 34.56 37.34
CA LEU A 20 -14.87 33.12 37.64
C LEU A 20 -15.62 32.26 36.58
N VAL A 21 -16.77 32.72 36.13
CA VAL A 21 -17.54 32.01 35.10
C VAL A 21 -16.81 32.04 33.76
N VAL A 22 -16.25 33.19 33.37
CA VAL A 22 -15.47 33.30 32.12
C VAL A 22 -14.21 32.44 32.20
N TRP A 23 -13.54 32.39 33.34
CA TRP A 23 -12.32 31.57 33.49
C TRP A 23 -12.61 30.06 33.42
N SER A 24 -13.74 29.62 33.97
CA SER A 24 -14.17 28.21 33.89
C SER A 24 -14.59 27.79 32.47
N LEU A 25 -15.06 28.74 31.63
CA LEU A 25 -15.40 28.50 30.23
C LEU A 25 -14.17 28.50 29.31
N VAL A 26 -13.08 29.17 29.71
CA VAL A 26 -11.83 29.19 28.94
C VAL A 26 -10.95 27.98 29.24
N GLN A 27 -11.08 27.38 30.42
CA GLN A 27 -10.46 26.07 30.68
C GLN A 27 -11.33 24.94 30.10
N LYS A 28 -11.47 24.91 28.77
CA LYS A 28 -11.68 23.61 28.13
C LYS A 28 -10.48 22.75 28.48
N PRO A 29 -10.68 21.56 29.08
CA PRO A 29 -9.60 20.61 29.09
C PRO A 29 -9.22 20.41 27.62
N GLU A 30 -8.00 20.78 27.26
CA GLU A 30 -7.38 20.21 26.07
C GLU A 30 -7.43 18.71 26.30
N VAL A 31 -8.44 18.06 25.74
CA VAL A 31 -8.40 16.65 25.50
C VAL A 31 -7.13 16.50 24.67
N PRO A 32 -6.10 15.78 25.15
CA PRO A 32 -5.01 15.44 24.25
C PRO A 32 -5.72 14.78 23.06
N PHE A 33 -5.59 15.40 21.88
CA PHE A 33 -5.72 14.65 20.67
C PHE A 33 -4.63 13.59 20.82
N GLU A 34 -4.96 12.43 21.32
CA GLU A 34 -4.31 11.23 20.89
C GLU A 34 -4.56 11.28 19.37
N GLU A 35 -3.56 11.74 18.64
CA GLU A 35 -3.38 11.29 17.27
C GLU A 35 -3.39 9.76 17.43
N GLU A 36 -4.58 9.16 17.33
CA GLU A 36 -4.67 7.80 16.86
C GLU A 36 -3.92 7.91 15.51
N GLU A 37 -2.63 7.59 15.53
CA GLU A 37 -1.96 7.11 14.36
C GLU A 37 -2.89 5.99 13.88
N GLU A 38 -3.81 6.34 12.97
CA GLU A 38 -4.43 5.35 12.12
C GLU A 38 -3.23 4.67 11.48
N GLU A 39 -2.77 3.57 12.11
CA GLU A 39 -1.95 2.60 11.40
C GLU A 39 -2.80 2.29 10.18
N GLU A 40 -2.48 2.92 9.06
CA GLU A 40 -3.02 2.52 7.76
C GLU A 40 -2.70 1.03 7.66
N GLU A 41 -3.68 0.22 7.99
CA GLU A 41 -3.61 -1.22 7.85
C GLU A 41 -3.42 -1.44 6.35
N LEU A 42 -2.16 -1.57 5.95
CA LEU A 42 -1.77 -1.76 4.55
C LEU A 42 -2.56 -2.97 4.06
N ALA A 43 -3.42 -2.74 3.09
CA ALA A 43 -4.20 -3.81 2.48
C ALA A 43 -3.27 -4.97 2.10
N GLU A 44 -3.65 -6.19 2.47
CA GLU A 44 -2.86 -7.37 2.16
C GLU A 44 -2.72 -7.54 0.65
N VAL A 45 -1.50 -7.75 0.18
CA VAL A 45 -1.16 -7.91 -1.24
C VAL A 45 -0.52 -9.27 -1.46
N PHE A 46 -1.14 -10.10 -2.30
CA PHE A 46 -0.69 -11.46 -2.64
C PHE A 46 -0.35 -11.62 -4.12
N SER A 47 -0.28 -10.54 -4.87
CA SER A 47 0.14 -10.57 -6.27
C SER A 47 0.64 -9.21 -6.71
N MET A 48 1.51 -9.21 -7.72
CA MET A 48 1.98 -7.99 -8.35
C MET A 48 2.17 -8.18 -9.85
N SER A 49 2.07 -7.09 -10.59
CA SER A 49 2.50 -7.01 -11.98
C SER A 49 3.65 -6.02 -12.10
N GLY A 50 4.53 -6.25 -13.04
CA GLY A 50 5.67 -5.37 -13.25
C GLY A 50 6.46 -5.74 -14.50
N VAL A 51 7.60 -5.06 -14.65
CA VAL A 51 8.53 -5.29 -15.75
C VAL A 51 9.84 -5.82 -15.18
N VAL A 52 10.38 -6.87 -15.77
CA VAL A 52 11.69 -7.43 -15.38
C VAL A 52 12.77 -6.41 -15.68
N SER A 53 13.54 -6.01 -14.68
CA SER A 53 14.70 -5.14 -14.85
C SER A 53 16.02 -5.89 -14.93
N SER A 54 16.13 -7.03 -14.27
CA SER A 54 17.27 -7.95 -14.43
C SER A 54 16.93 -9.36 -13.95
N VAL A 55 17.70 -10.33 -14.42
CA VAL A 55 17.59 -11.75 -14.07
C VAL A 55 18.92 -12.24 -13.56
N ASP A 56 18.97 -12.88 -12.42
CA ASP A 56 20.14 -13.56 -11.89
C ASP A 56 19.83 -15.05 -11.72
N VAL A 57 20.23 -15.83 -12.71
CA VAL A 57 20.02 -17.26 -12.74
C VAL A 57 20.88 -17.99 -11.69
N ALA A 58 22.09 -17.48 -11.43
CA ALA A 58 23.02 -18.10 -10.48
C ALA A 58 22.52 -17.99 -9.04
N SER A 59 21.89 -16.87 -8.72
CA SER A 59 21.34 -16.59 -7.38
C SER A 59 19.81 -16.81 -7.29
N SER A 60 19.21 -17.29 -8.38
CA SER A 60 17.77 -17.61 -8.49
C SER A 60 16.85 -16.46 -8.07
N PHE A 61 17.02 -15.27 -8.66
CA PHE A 61 16.11 -14.16 -8.43
C PHE A 61 15.85 -13.32 -9.69
N LEU A 62 14.73 -12.59 -9.65
CA LEU A 62 14.36 -11.53 -10.60
C LEU A 62 14.34 -10.20 -9.89
N MET A 63 14.85 -9.15 -10.52
CA MET A 63 14.53 -7.77 -10.16
C MET A 63 13.37 -7.31 -11.02
N VAL A 64 12.32 -6.84 -10.39
CA VAL A 64 11.09 -6.42 -11.06
C VAL A 64 10.74 -5.00 -10.64
N LYS A 65 10.41 -4.17 -11.61
CA LYS A 65 9.85 -2.85 -11.39
C LYS A 65 8.33 -2.96 -11.34
N PRO A 66 7.69 -2.81 -10.17
CA PRO A 66 6.24 -2.94 -10.04
C PRO A 66 5.51 -1.86 -10.84
N ALA A 67 4.32 -2.20 -11.35
CA ALA A 67 3.49 -1.24 -12.09
C ALA A 67 2.91 -0.13 -11.18
N ASN A 68 2.72 -0.42 -9.89
CA ASN A 68 1.99 0.44 -8.95
C ASN A 68 2.87 0.99 -7.81
N GLN A 69 4.18 0.80 -7.85
CA GLN A 69 5.12 1.27 -6.83
C GLN A 69 6.37 1.86 -7.47
N GLU A 70 6.98 2.80 -6.79
CA GLU A 70 8.31 3.29 -7.19
C GLU A 70 9.39 2.34 -6.65
N GLY A 71 10.46 2.18 -7.45
CA GLY A 71 11.59 1.34 -7.11
C GLY A 71 11.54 -0.05 -7.73
N GLU A 72 12.44 -0.90 -7.29
CA GLU A 72 12.58 -2.29 -7.75
C GLU A 72 12.37 -3.24 -6.58
N VAL A 73 11.78 -4.38 -6.88
CA VAL A 73 11.51 -5.44 -5.91
C VAL A 73 12.28 -6.68 -6.32
N LYS A 74 12.95 -7.31 -5.36
CA LYS A 74 13.67 -8.56 -5.56
C LYS A 74 12.74 -9.75 -5.28
N VAL A 75 12.57 -10.58 -6.28
CA VAL A 75 11.71 -11.75 -6.25
C VAL A 75 12.57 -13.01 -6.24
N LEU A 76 12.57 -13.73 -5.14
CA LEU A 76 13.30 -14.97 -5.00
C LEU A 76 12.52 -16.12 -5.64
N VAL A 77 13.18 -16.86 -6.51
CA VAL A 77 12.62 -18.00 -7.23
C VAL A 77 13.12 -19.29 -6.58
N SER A 78 12.21 -20.13 -6.15
CA SER A 78 12.50 -21.44 -5.55
C SER A 78 12.20 -22.58 -6.54
N GLU A 79 12.63 -23.79 -6.21
CA GLU A 79 12.32 -25.01 -6.99
C GLU A 79 10.81 -25.30 -7.05
N THR A 80 10.02 -24.75 -6.12
CA THR A 80 8.56 -24.92 -6.08
C THR A 80 7.83 -23.82 -6.85
N THR A 81 8.53 -22.78 -7.29
CA THR A 81 7.94 -21.69 -8.08
C THR A 81 7.69 -22.16 -9.50
N ARG A 82 6.46 -22.04 -9.97
CA ARG A 82 6.13 -22.33 -11.36
C ARG A 82 6.44 -21.14 -12.25
N LEU A 83 7.26 -21.36 -13.27
CA LEU A 83 7.61 -20.33 -14.25
C LEU A 83 6.88 -20.64 -15.56
N LEU A 84 6.04 -19.74 -16.02
CA LEU A 84 5.12 -19.93 -17.12
C LEU A 84 5.18 -18.76 -18.10
N LYS A 85 5.00 -19.06 -19.38
CA LYS A 85 4.80 -18.06 -20.42
C LYS A 85 3.38 -18.17 -20.95
N LEU A 86 2.67 -17.04 -20.97
CA LEU A 86 1.34 -16.95 -21.55
C LEU A 86 1.45 -16.53 -23.02
N GLU A 87 0.79 -17.27 -23.88
CA GLU A 87 0.68 -16.95 -25.30
C GLU A 87 -0.79 -16.89 -25.72
N PHE A 88 -1.13 -15.94 -26.57
CA PHE A 88 -2.45 -15.93 -27.17
C PHE A 88 -2.47 -16.91 -28.34
N PRO A 89 -3.57 -17.69 -28.53
CA PRO A 89 -3.71 -18.62 -29.65
C PRO A 89 -3.98 -17.89 -30.99
N PHE A 90 -3.84 -16.58 -31.02
CA PHE A 90 -4.08 -15.73 -32.21
C PHE A 90 -3.14 -14.50 -32.17
N ASP A 91 -3.00 -13.82 -33.32
CA ASP A 91 -2.25 -12.56 -33.39
C ASP A 91 -3.02 -11.46 -32.60
N PRO A 92 -2.43 -10.86 -31.54
CA PRO A 92 -3.07 -9.81 -30.75
C PRO A 92 -3.44 -8.57 -31.59
N LYS A 93 -2.79 -8.36 -32.75
CA LYS A 93 -3.11 -7.26 -33.67
C LYS A 93 -4.37 -7.52 -34.49
N ASN A 94 -4.78 -8.78 -34.63
CA ASN A 94 -5.96 -9.20 -35.38
C ASN A 94 -6.78 -10.20 -34.53
N PRO A 95 -7.36 -9.76 -33.40
CA PRO A 95 -8.14 -10.64 -32.54
C PRO A 95 -9.39 -11.13 -33.29
N PRO A 96 -9.80 -12.40 -33.13
CA PRO A 96 -11.03 -12.91 -33.69
C PRO A 96 -12.24 -12.16 -33.11
N SER A 97 -13.28 -11.96 -33.94
CA SER A 97 -14.48 -11.19 -33.57
C SER A 97 -15.34 -11.84 -32.46
N GLU A 98 -15.16 -13.13 -32.23
CA GLU A 98 -15.82 -13.89 -31.16
C GLU A 98 -14.75 -14.58 -30.31
N ALA A 99 -14.18 -13.83 -29.36
CA ALA A 99 -13.05 -14.32 -28.57
C ALA A 99 -13.47 -14.85 -27.21
N THR A 100 -13.89 -16.10 -27.16
CA THR A 100 -13.64 -16.94 -25.99
C THR A 100 -12.34 -17.70 -26.26
N PHE A 101 -11.23 -17.30 -25.65
CA PHE A 101 -9.97 -18.02 -25.78
C PHE A 101 -9.41 -18.36 -24.40
N THR A 102 -8.76 -19.47 -24.32
CA THR A 102 -7.92 -19.82 -23.16
C THR A 102 -6.47 -19.55 -23.56
N PRO A 103 -5.73 -18.73 -22.83
CA PRO A 103 -4.30 -18.56 -23.08
C PRO A 103 -3.57 -19.91 -23.04
N ILE A 104 -2.55 -20.05 -23.85
CA ILE A 104 -1.67 -21.21 -23.83
C ILE A 104 -0.60 -20.92 -22.77
N GLU A 105 -0.49 -21.81 -21.79
CA GLU A 105 0.56 -21.77 -20.78
C GLU A 105 1.68 -22.73 -21.16
N THR A 106 2.90 -22.23 -21.21
CA THR A 106 4.10 -23.03 -21.50
C THR A 106 5.05 -22.91 -20.32
N ASP A 107 5.53 -24.03 -19.79
CA ASP A 107 6.58 -24.04 -18.77
C ASP A 107 7.88 -23.48 -19.36
N VAL A 108 8.52 -22.60 -18.61
CA VAL A 108 9.79 -21.95 -18.99
C VAL A 108 10.79 -22.03 -17.84
N GLU A 109 12.06 -21.75 -18.13
CA GLU A 109 13.11 -21.67 -17.13
C GLU A 109 13.40 -20.20 -16.77
N LEU A 110 14.06 -19.97 -15.63
CA LEU A 110 14.45 -18.62 -15.20
C LEU A 110 15.34 -17.92 -16.24
N SER A 111 16.14 -18.69 -16.99
CA SER A 111 16.97 -18.21 -18.10
C SER A 111 16.20 -17.66 -19.31
N ASP A 112 14.91 -17.98 -19.42
CA ASP A 112 14.06 -17.53 -20.52
C ASP A 112 13.49 -16.12 -20.27
N PHE A 113 13.55 -15.65 -19.01
CA PHE A 113 13.15 -14.29 -18.67
C PHE A 113 14.19 -13.28 -19.17
N GLN A 114 13.70 -12.18 -19.73
CA GLN A 114 14.54 -11.12 -20.27
C GLN A 114 14.18 -9.78 -19.63
N GLN A 115 15.15 -8.89 -19.61
CA GLN A 115 14.91 -7.49 -19.26
C GLN A 115 13.86 -6.89 -20.21
N GLY A 116 12.83 -6.29 -19.64
CA GLY A 116 11.71 -5.71 -20.40
C GLY A 116 10.48 -6.60 -20.48
N ASP A 117 10.56 -7.86 -20.07
CA ASP A 117 9.38 -8.73 -20.01
C ASP A 117 8.35 -8.21 -19.01
N ASN A 118 7.09 -8.19 -19.42
CA ASN A 118 5.98 -7.96 -18.51
C ASN A 118 5.70 -9.25 -17.74
N VAL A 119 5.58 -9.15 -16.43
CA VAL A 119 5.32 -10.31 -15.59
C VAL A 119 4.14 -10.09 -14.64
N PHE A 120 3.43 -11.18 -14.37
CA PHE A 120 2.48 -11.27 -13.29
C PHE A 120 2.99 -12.32 -12.29
N ILE A 121 3.05 -11.94 -11.02
CA ILE A 121 3.61 -12.75 -9.94
C ILE A 121 2.54 -12.99 -8.90
N LYS A 122 2.30 -14.25 -8.57
CA LYS A 122 1.43 -14.69 -7.47
C LYS A 122 2.29 -15.20 -6.33
N VAL A 123 2.00 -14.74 -5.13
CA VAL A 123 2.73 -15.11 -3.91
C VAL A 123 1.79 -15.71 -2.87
N MET A 124 2.35 -16.51 -1.97
CA MET A 124 1.63 -17.13 -0.87
C MET A 124 1.80 -16.38 0.46
N GLU A 125 2.45 -15.23 0.43
CA GLU A 125 2.64 -14.35 1.58
C GLU A 125 2.20 -12.93 1.27
N ASN A 126 1.89 -12.14 2.31
CA ASN A 126 1.59 -10.72 2.14
C ASN A 126 2.88 -9.96 1.80
N ILE A 127 2.90 -9.29 0.65
CA ILE A 127 4.05 -8.52 0.14
C ILE A 127 3.87 -7.01 0.24
N ALA A 128 2.81 -6.53 0.88
CA ALA A 128 2.58 -5.10 1.07
C ALA A 128 3.80 -4.42 1.70
N GLY A 129 4.37 -3.41 1.03
CA GLY A 129 5.53 -2.66 1.50
C GLY A 129 6.87 -3.41 1.50
N LYS A 130 6.95 -4.63 0.98
CA LYS A 130 8.19 -5.39 0.88
C LYS A 130 8.99 -5.04 -0.37
N SER A 131 10.29 -4.88 -0.22
CA SER A 131 11.25 -4.72 -1.33
C SER A 131 11.92 -6.03 -1.76
N GLU A 132 11.75 -7.09 -0.97
CA GLU A 132 12.21 -8.44 -1.26
C GLU A 132 11.20 -9.44 -0.71
N PHE A 133 10.88 -10.46 -1.48
CA PHE A 133 10.04 -11.56 -1.04
C PHE A 133 10.37 -12.86 -1.77
N GLY A 134 10.03 -13.96 -1.14
CA GLY A 134 10.04 -15.30 -1.69
C GLY A 134 8.64 -15.91 -1.65
N ASN A 135 8.55 -17.20 -1.43
CA ASN A 135 7.29 -17.95 -1.30
C ASN A 135 6.33 -17.70 -2.49
N VAL A 136 6.93 -17.65 -3.69
CA VAL A 136 6.24 -17.39 -4.94
C VAL A 136 5.57 -18.66 -5.44
N ASP A 137 4.28 -18.59 -5.72
CA ASP A 137 3.49 -19.69 -6.28
C ASP A 137 3.82 -19.84 -7.78
N PHE A 138 3.63 -18.77 -8.54
CA PHE A 138 3.99 -18.75 -9.96
C PHE A 138 4.37 -17.36 -10.47
N ILE A 139 5.11 -17.36 -11.58
CA ILE A 139 5.44 -16.16 -12.36
C ILE A 139 5.05 -16.40 -13.81
N HIS A 140 4.19 -15.54 -14.35
CA HIS A 140 3.81 -15.55 -15.77
C HIS A 140 4.58 -14.46 -16.52
N ILE A 141 5.23 -14.81 -17.63
CA ILE A 141 5.60 -13.86 -18.66
C ILE A 141 4.34 -13.55 -19.46
N LEU A 142 3.97 -12.30 -19.53
CA LEU A 142 2.79 -11.84 -20.27
C LEU A 142 3.17 -11.53 -21.71
N PRO A 143 2.23 -11.71 -22.69
CA PRO A 143 2.45 -11.42 -24.09
C PRO A 143 2.60 -9.94 -24.38
#